data_63faa6cffbe2a1f0801fd6653047f66b
#
_entry.id   63faa6cffbe2a1f0801fd6653047f66b
#
_cell.length_a   1.000
_cell.length_b   1.000
_cell.length_c   1.000
_cell.angle_alpha   90.00
_cell.angle_beta   90.00
_cell.angle_gamma   90.00
#
_symmetry.space_group_name_H-M   'P 1'
#
loop_
_entity.id
_entity.type
_entity.pdbx_description
1 polymer ?
#
loop_
_entity_poly.entity_id
_entity_poly.type
_entity_poly.pdbx_seq_one_letter_code
_entity_poly.pdbx_strand_id
1 'polypeptide(L)'
;MKSYVYHSATATAHALIEHLIAMMEREPEKTFYFAFSGGSTPSLMFDIWANEYKEVTPWMRMRIYWVDERCVPAEDYESNYGTMRRLLLDEVGMPDEYVYPIYGVNRPEIEAKNYSTLVCRTVPLWGGFPAFDVVLLGAGDDGHTSSIFPGQEYLLSSFHPYAVSYTHLRAHETLANL
;
A
#
# COMPACT_ATOMS: atom_id res chain seq x y z
N MET A 1 11.70 3.18 18.11
CA MET A 1 11.02 2.14 17.32
C MET A 1 10.47 1.10 18.29
N LYS A 2 9.22 0.64 18.08
CA LYS A 2 8.63 -0.48 18.86
C LYS A 2 8.71 -1.72 17.99
N SER A 3 9.05 -2.87 18.58
CA SER A 3 9.11 -4.16 17.90
C SER A 3 8.09 -5.10 18.52
N TYR A 4 7.33 -5.78 17.67
CA TYR A 4 6.36 -6.81 18.05
C TYR A 4 6.69 -8.08 17.27
N VAL A 5 6.85 -9.17 17.97
CA VAL A 5 7.21 -10.48 17.39
C VAL A 5 6.13 -11.49 17.74
N TYR A 6 5.60 -12.16 16.72
CA TYR A 6 4.57 -13.18 16.86
C TYR A 6 5.08 -14.53 16.33
N HIS A 7 4.46 -15.60 16.73
CA HIS A 7 4.90 -16.97 16.44
C HIS A 7 4.58 -17.45 15.02
N SER A 8 3.78 -16.69 14.25
CA SER A 8 3.47 -17.02 12.85
C SER A 8 3.05 -15.78 12.06
N ALA A 9 3.09 -15.89 10.74
CA ALA A 9 2.58 -14.86 9.82
C ALA A 9 1.09 -14.59 10.06
N THR A 10 0.30 -15.63 10.27
CA THR A 10 -1.14 -15.52 10.60
C THR A 10 -1.36 -14.72 11.88
N ALA A 11 -0.64 -15.05 12.95
CA ALA A 11 -0.75 -14.32 14.23
C ALA A 11 -0.31 -12.86 14.08
N THR A 12 0.69 -12.58 13.25
CA THR A 12 1.12 -11.22 12.92
C THR A 12 0.03 -10.47 12.18
N ALA A 13 -0.61 -11.10 11.19
CA ALA A 13 -1.71 -10.50 10.43
C ALA A 13 -2.90 -10.15 11.33
N HIS A 14 -3.36 -11.06 12.18
CA HIS A 14 -4.43 -10.79 13.15
C HIS A 14 -4.09 -9.61 14.05
N ALA A 15 -2.92 -9.64 14.68
CA ALA A 15 -2.51 -8.57 15.60
C ALA A 15 -2.40 -7.20 14.91
N LEU A 16 -1.97 -7.17 13.65
CA LEU A 16 -1.92 -5.94 12.86
C LEU A 16 -3.32 -5.43 12.53
N ILE A 17 -4.22 -6.30 12.04
CA ILE A 17 -5.61 -5.93 11.72
C ILE A 17 -6.32 -5.38 12.97
N GLU A 18 -6.23 -6.09 14.09
CA GLU A 18 -6.80 -5.65 15.36
C GLU A 18 -6.25 -4.29 15.81
N HIS A 19 -4.94 -4.07 15.63
CA HIS A 19 -4.32 -2.79 15.93
C HIS A 19 -4.87 -1.66 15.05
N LEU A 20 -5.05 -1.90 13.74
CA LEU A 20 -5.60 -0.92 12.80
C LEU A 20 -7.07 -0.60 13.12
N ILE A 21 -7.87 -1.61 13.42
CA ILE A 21 -9.27 -1.41 13.83
C ILE A 21 -9.34 -0.58 15.12
N ALA A 22 -8.58 -0.97 16.14
CA ALA A 22 -8.55 -0.25 17.42
C ALA A 22 -8.04 1.20 17.27
N MET A 23 -7.12 1.46 16.33
CA MET A 23 -6.69 2.82 16.00
C MET A 23 -7.84 3.63 15.42
N MET A 24 -8.60 3.07 14.48
CA MET A 24 -9.75 3.74 13.86
C MET A 24 -10.90 3.96 14.86
N GLU A 25 -11.12 3.05 15.79
CA GLU A 25 -12.16 3.18 16.83
C GLU A 25 -11.89 4.32 17.82
N ARG A 26 -10.62 4.62 18.10
CA ARG A 26 -10.23 5.74 18.99
C ARG A 26 -10.58 7.12 18.42
N GLU A 27 -10.70 7.23 17.10
CA GLU A 27 -11.02 8.47 16.40
C GLU A 27 -12.21 8.24 15.45
N PRO A 28 -13.45 8.09 15.97
CA PRO A 28 -14.60 7.60 15.20
C PRO A 28 -15.04 8.53 14.06
N GLU A 29 -14.73 9.82 14.13
CA GLU A 29 -15.10 10.81 13.10
C GLU A 29 -13.99 11.00 12.03
N LYS A 30 -12.81 10.39 12.23
CA LYS A 30 -11.68 10.57 11.35
C LYS A 30 -11.75 9.67 10.13
N THR A 31 -11.41 10.24 8.96
CA THR A 31 -11.05 9.48 7.76
C THR A 31 -9.57 9.13 7.83
N PHE A 32 -9.23 7.88 7.54
CA PHE A 32 -7.87 7.35 7.62
C PHE A 32 -7.32 7.08 6.23
N TYR A 33 -6.08 7.46 6.00
CA TYR A 33 -5.36 7.33 4.75
C TYR A 33 -4.29 6.24 4.88
N PHE A 34 -4.49 5.13 4.15
CA PHE A 34 -3.62 3.96 4.20
C PHE A 34 -2.87 3.81 2.88
N ALA A 35 -1.57 3.53 2.96
CA ALA A 35 -0.78 3.08 1.81
C ALA A 35 -0.27 1.65 2.06
N PHE A 36 -0.56 0.75 1.13
CA PHE A 36 -0.24 -0.67 1.25
C PHE A 36 0.82 -1.10 0.24
N SER A 37 1.73 -1.97 0.68
CA SER A 37 2.59 -2.76 -0.21
C SER A 37 1.89 -4.04 -0.64
N GLY A 38 2.40 -4.67 -1.70
CA GLY A 38 2.04 -6.02 -2.12
C GLY A 38 2.95 -7.09 -1.53
N GLY A 39 2.79 -8.31 -2.05
CA GLY A 39 3.57 -9.49 -1.66
C GLY A 39 2.76 -10.52 -0.85
N SER A 40 3.40 -11.64 -0.53
CA SER A 40 2.73 -12.78 0.12
C SER A 40 2.20 -12.48 1.52
N THR A 41 2.93 -11.70 2.31
CA THR A 41 2.50 -11.32 3.67
C THR A 41 1.28 -10.41 3.68
N PRO A 42 1.23 -9.31 2.90
CA PRO A 42 0.01 -8.53 2.73
C PRO A 42 -1.16 -9.34 2.15
N SER A 43 -0.91 -10.23 1.19
CA SER A 43 -1.97 -11.08 0.62
C SER A 43 -2.65 -11.96 1.68
N LEU A 44 -1.87 -12.58 2.56
CA LEU A 44 -2.41 -13.33 3.70
C LEU A 44 -3.23 -12.44 4.63
N MET A 45 -2.75 -11.24 4.91
CA MET A 45 -3.47 -10.27 5.74
C MET A 45 -4.79 -9.84 5.09
N PHE A 46 -4.81 -9.58 3.79
CA PHE A 46 -6.02 -9.17 3.07
C PHE A 46 -7.10 -10.26 3.12
N ASP A 47 -6.71 -11.52 2.89
CA ASP A 47 -7.62 -12.66 2.98
C ASP A 47 -8.22 -12.83 4.39
N ILE A 48 -7.38 -12.78 5.42
CA ILE A 48 -7.84 -12.82 6.82
C ILE A 48 -8.76 -11.63 7.13
N TRP A 49 -8.40 -10.44 6.68
CA TRP A 49 -9.17 -9.22 6.96
C TRP A 49 -10.57 -9.27 6.36
N ALA A 50 -10.67 -9.74 5.10
CA ALA A 50 -11.94 -9.92 4.43
C ALA A 50 -12.83 -10.99 5.09
N ASN A 51 -12.24 -12.12 5.47
CA ASN A 51 -13.01 -13.26 5.95
C ASN A 51 -13.40 -13.16 7.43
N GLU A 52 -12.54 -12.58 8.27
CA GLU A 52 -12.73 -12.64 9.72
C GLU A 52 -13.07 -11.30 10.38
N TYR A 53 -12.74 -10.16 9.71
CA TYR A 53 -12.93 -8.83 10.28
C TYR A 53 -13.83 -7.92 9.44
N LYS A 54 -14.49 -8.47 8.42
CA LYS A 54 -15.35 -7.70 7.50
C LYS A 54 -16.39 -6.85 8.23
N GLU A 55 -17.09 -7.44 9.18
CA GLU A 55 -18.24 -6.80 9.87
C GLU A 55 -17.82 -5.77 10.92
N VAL A 56 -16.58 -5.85 11.40
CA VAL A 56 -16.10 -4.99 12.49
C VAL A 56 -15.18 -3.87 12.02
N THR A 57 -14.75 -3.91 10.76
CA THR A 57 -13.87 -2.88 10.19
C THR A 57 -14.68 -1.70 9.66
N PRO A 58 -14.34 -0.47 10.02
CA PRO A 58 -15.04 0.74 9.55
C PRO A 58 -14.58 1.15 8.15
N TRP A 59 -14.86 0.33 7.13
CA TRP A 59 -14.40 0.47 5.74
C TRP A 59 -14.64 1.83 5.14
N MET A 60 -15.81 2.44 5.40
CA MET A 60 -16.22 3.72 4.82
C MET A 60 -15.34 4.89 5.28
N ARG A 61 -14.55 4.70 6.32
CA ARG A 61 -13.60 5.70 6.84
C ARG A 61 -12.19 5.51 6.31
N MET A 62 -11.95 4.51 5.46
CA MET A 62 -10.64 4.26 4.86
C MET A 62 -10.51 4.91 3.48
N ARG A 63 -9.31 5.37 3.16
CA ARG A 63 -8.86 5.78 1.82
C ARG A 63 -7.63 4.96 1.50
N ILE A 64 -7.71 4.17 0.44
CA ILE A 64 -6.74 3.13 0.12
C ILE A 64 -5.82 3.59 -1.00
N TYR A 65 -4.53 3.57 -0.75
CA TYR A 65 -3.45 3.91 -1.67
C TYR A 65 -2.43 2.78 -1.72
N TRP A 66 -1.51 2.85 -2.68
CA TRP A 66 -0.42 1.89 -2.83
C TRP A 66 0.92 2.56 -2.58
N VAL A 67 1.82 1.82 -1.93
CA VAL A 67 3.21 2.20 -1.69
C VAL A 67 3.99 2.07 -3.01
N ASP A 68 3.76 0.96 -3.71
CA ASP A 68 4.35 0.66 -5.00
C ASP A 68 3.41 -0.23 -5.85
N GLU A 69 3.66 -0.27 -7.14
CA GLU A 69 2.93 -1.14 -8.05
C GLU A 69 3.85 -1.66 -9.15
N ARG A 70 3.51 -2.83 -9.68
CA ARG A 70 4.18 -3.44 -10.81
C ARG A 70 3.63 -2.89 -12.11
N CYS A 71 4.50 -2.76 -13.13
CA CYS A 71 4.09 -2.26 -14.44
C CYS A 71 3.40 -3.35 -15.27
N VAL A 72 2.28 -3.84 -14.75
CA VAL A 72 1.44 -4.89 -15.34
C VAL A 72 -0.04 -4.50 -15.25
N PRO A 73 -0.94 -5.15 -16.03
CA PRO A 73 -2.38 -4.97 -15.86
C PRO A 73 -2.87 -5.42 -14.47
N ALA A 74 -3.99 -4.87 -14.00
CA ALA A 74 -4.56 -5.22 -12.71
C ALA A 74 -4.99 -6.70 -12.61
N GLU A 75 -5.28 -7.33 -13.74
CA GLU A 75 -5.63 -8.75 -13.85
C GLU A 75 -4.43 -9.68 -13.68
N ASP A 76 -3.22 -9.15 -13.81
CA ASP A 76 -2.01 -9.92 -13.62
C ASP A 76 -1.83 -10.30 -12.14
N TYR A 77 -1.29 -11.49 -11.89
CA TYR A 77 -1.06 -11.97 -10.53
C TYR A 77 0.05 -11.18 -9.79
N GLU A 78 0.91 -10.50 -10.52
CA GLU A 78 1.97 -9.64 -9.95
C GLU A 78 1.45 -8.25 -9.53
N SER A 79 0.25 -7.84 -9.98
CA SER A 79 -0.33 -6.56 -9.59
C SER A 79 -0.67 -6.53 -8.10
N ASN A 80 -0.14 -5.53 -7.40
CA ASN A 80 -0.44 -5.28 -5.99
C ASN A 80 -1.91 -4.85 -5.83
N TYR A 81 -2.38 -3.94 -6.69
CA TYR A 81 -3.77 -3.50 -6.71
C TYR A 81 -4.71 -4.64 -7.04
N GLY A 82 -4.45 -5.37 -8.12
CA GLY A 82 -5.30 -6.48 -8.53
C GLY A 82 -5.41 -7.57 -7.48
N THR A 83 -4.31 -7.86 -6.78
CA THR A 83 -4.30 -8.81 -5.67
C THR A 83 -5.14 -8.34 -4.49
N MET A 84 -4.98 -7.07 -4.06
CA MET A 84 -5.78 -6.52 -2.97
C MET A 84 -7.27 -6.44 -3.36
N ARG A 85 -7.58 -6.10 -4.61
CA ARG A 85 -8.94 -6.04 -5.11
C ARG A 85 -9.64 -7.39 -4.97
N ARG A 86 -9.01 -8.46 -5.46
CA ARG A 86 -9.57 -9.82 -5.40
C ARG A 86 -9.72 -10.35 -3.97
N LEU A 87 -8.73 -10.11 -3.11
CA LEU A 87 -8.68 -10.71 -1.77
C LEU A 87 -9.44 -9.90 -0.70
N LEU A 88 -9.63 -8.61 -0.93
CA LEU A 88 -10.18 -7.72 0.10
C LEU A 88 -11.27 -6.80 -0.44
N LEU A 89 -10.96 -5.93 -1.41
CA LEU A 89 -11.83 -4.80 -1.73
C LEU A 89 -13.19 -5.23 -2.29
N ASP A 90 -13.20 -6.20 -3.21
CA ASP A 90 -14.44 -6.74 -3.78
C ASP A 90 -15.23 -7.53 -2.72
N GLU A 91 -14.54 -8.29 -1.86
CA GLU A 91 -15.16 -9.09 -0.78
C GLU A 91 -15.86 -8.24 0.27
N VAL A 92 -15.30 -7.09 0.62
CA VAL A 92 -15.90 -6.18 1.61
C VAL A 92 -16.85 -5.14 0.99
N GLY A 93 -16.93 -5.08 -0.34
CA GLY A 93 -17.75 -4.11 -1.06
C GLY A 93 -17.21 -2.69 -0.93
N MET A 94 -15.89 -2.50 -0.99
CA MET A 94 -15.25 -1.20 -0.87
C MET A 94 -15.65 -0.30 -2.05
N PRO A 95 -16.17 0.93 -1.83
CA PRO A 95 -16.50 1.83 -2.92
C PRO A 95 -15.25 2.25 -3.72
N ASP A 96 -15.35 2.23 -5.05
CA ASP A 96 -14.24 2.60 -5.94
C ASP A 96 -13.72 4.04 -5.68
N GLU A 97 -14.59 4.96 -5.25
CA GLU A 97 -14.25 6.34 -4.93
C GLU A 97 -13.31 6.49 -3.71
N TYR A 98 -13.12 5.42 -2.92
CA TYR A 98 -12.22 5.38 -1.77
C TYR A 98 -10.91 4.65 -2.07
N VAL A 99 -10.76 4.18 -3.31
CA VAL A 99 -9.64 3.36 -3.77
C VAL A 99 -8.85 4.15 -4.82
N TYR A 100 -7.58 4.36 -4.59
CA TYR A 100 -6.69 5.17 -5.41
C TYR A 100 -5.53 4.31 -5.93
N PRO A 101 -5.75 3.49 -6.98
CA PRO A 101 -4.72 2.60 -7.49
C PRO A 101 -3.66 3.32 -8.30
N ILE A 102 -2.47 2.71 -8.38
CA ILE A 102 -1.47 3.01 -9.38
C ILE A 102 -1.79 2.15 -10.62
N TYR A 103 -1.83 2.76 -11.80
CA TYR A 103 -2.16 2.06 -13.03
C TYR A 103 -0.90 1.54 -13.74
N GLY A 104 -0.52 0.29 -13.48
CA GLY A 104 0.68 -0.34 -14.00
C GLY A 104 0.76 -0.48 -15.54
N VAL A 105 -0.36 -0.30 -16.25
CA VAL A 105 -0.41 -0.29 -17.72
C VAL A 105 0.01 1.04 -18.35
N ASN A 106 0.05 2.10 -17.58
CA ASN A 106 0.50 3.40 -18.06
C ASN A 106 2.04 3.43 -18.20
N ARG A 107 2.55 4.39 -18.98
CA ARG A 107 3.99 4.62 -19.01
C ARG A 107 4.48 5.01 -17.62
N PRO A 108 5.50 4.31 -17.06
CA PRO A 108 5.89 4.44 -15.65
C PRO A 108 6.18 5.89 -15.22
N GLU A 109 6.92 6.65 -16.03
CA GLU A 109 7.28 8.04 -15.68
C GLU A 109 6.06 8.98 -15.66
N ILE A 110 5.08 8.68 -16.52
CA ILE A 110 3.83 9.45 -16.57
C ILE A 110 2.98 9.09 -15.35
N GLU A 111 2.87 7.80 -15.07
CA GLU A 111 2.07 7.32 -13.93
C GLU A 111 2.65 7.79 -12.58
N ALA A 112 3.97 7.71 -12.39
CA ALA A 112 4.63 8.21 -11.18
C ALA A 112 4.31 9.70 -10.94
N LYS A 113 4.33 10.52 -12.00
CA LYS A 113 3.96 11.94 -11.90
C LYS A 113 2.48 12.15 -11.61
N ASN A 114 1.61 11.40 -12.29
CA ASN A 114 0.17 11.50 -12.11
C ASN A 114 -0.22 11.07 -10.70
N TYR A 115 0.32 9.96 -10.24
CA TYR A 115 0.04 9.43 -8.92
C TYR A 115 0.62 10.33 -7.81
N SER A 116 1.82 10.88 -7.99
CA SER A 116 2.36 11.91 -7.09
C SER A 116 1.41 13.11 -6.98
N THR A 117 0.87 13.57 -8.11
CA THR A 117 -0.08 14.69 -8.14
C THR A 117 -1.39 14.33 -7.45
N LEU A 118 -1.90 13.11 -7.67
CA LEU A 118 -3.11 12.59 -7.02
C LEU A 118 -2.92 12.59 -5.50
N VAL A 119 -1.85 11.98 -5.01
CA VAL A 119 -1.56 11.85 -3.58
C VAL A 119 -1.40 13.23 -2.93
N CYS A 120 -0.68 14.16 -3.55
CA CYS A 120 -0.55 15.53 -3.05
C CYS A 120 -1.87 16.31 -2.96
N ARG A 121 -2.88 15.91 -3.74
CA ARG A 121 -4.20 16.57 -3.76
C ARG A 121 -5.22 15.93 -2.81
N THR A 122 -5.08 14.64 -2.54
CA THR A 122 -6.10 13.84 -1.86
C THR A 122 -5.70 13.43 -0.44
N VAL A 123 -4.40 13.32 -0.15
CA VAL A 123 -3.89 13.00 1.17
C VAL A 123 -3.61 14.29 1.95
N PRO A 124 -3.98 14.38 3.23
CA PRO A 124 -3.65 15.53 4.07
C PRO A 124 -2.15 15.83 4.10
N LEU A 125 -1.80 17.11 4.14
CA LEU A 125 -0.40 17.53 4.17
C LEU A 125 0.06 17.78 5.60
N TRP A 126 1.29 17.33 5.90
CA TRP A 126 2.02 17.71 7.10
C TRP A 126 3.41 18.24 6.71
N GLY A 127 3.74 19.45 7.14
CA GLY A 127 4.99 20.09 6.74
C GLY A 127 5.15 20.31 5.23
N GLY A 128 4.04 20.33 4.47
CA GLY A 128 4.05 20.50 3.02
C GLY A 128 4.13 19.18 2.22
N PHE A 129 4.17 18.04 2.89
CA PHE A 129 4.23 16.72 2.28
C PHE A 129 2.98 15.89 2.60
N PRO A 130 2.52 15.00 1.68
CA PRO A 130 1.44 14.07 1.97
C PRO A 130 1.77 13.20 3.19
N ALA A 131 0.83 13.12 4.13
CA ALA A 131 1.00 12.36 5.37
C ALA A 131 -0.10 11.30 5.49
N PHE A 132 0.25 10.06 5.23
CA PHE A 132 -0.62 8.91 5.48
C PHE A 132 -0.71 8.63 6.98
N ASP A 133 -1.86 8.15 7.44
CA ASP A 133 -2.02 7.68 8.82
C ASP A 133 -1.26 6.36 9.04
N VAL A 134 -1.24 5.51 8.01
CA VAL A 134 -0.54 4.22 8.03
C VAL A 134 0.11 3.97 6.67
N VAL A 135 1.37 3.58 6.71
CA VAL A 135 2.10 3.04 5.56
C VAL A 135 2.59 1.64 5.94
N LEU A 136 2.12 0.62 5.23
CA LEU A 136 2.58 -0.76 5.43
C LEU A 136 3.70 -1.06 4.43
N LEU A 137 4.90 -1.21 4.96
CA LEU A 137 6.10 -1.52 4.20
C LEU A 137 6.50 -2.97 4.42
N GLY A 138 6.79 -3.68 3.33
CA GLY A 138 7.48 -4.96 3.36
C GLY A 138 8.99 -4.76 3.40
N ALA A 139 9.71 -5.82 3.79
CA ALA A 139 11.15 -5.93 3.63
C ALA A 139 11.45 -7.20 2.82
N GLY A 140 12.16 -7.06 1.72
CA GLY A 140 12.61 -8.19 0.91
C GLY A 140 13.83 -8.86 1.51
N ASP A 141 14.05 -10.14 1.17
CA ASP A 141 15.22 -10.93 1.62
C ASP A 141 16.55 -10.33 1.12
N ASP A 142 16.50 -9.55 0.03
CA ASP A 142 17.64 -8.82 -0.54
C ASP A 142 17.83 -7.42 0.07
N GLY A 143 17.00 -7.05 1.05
CA GLY A 143 17.06 -5.78 1.77
C GLY A 143 16.30 -4.62 1.10
N HIS A 144 15.51 -4.88 0.03
CA HIS A 144 14.65 -3.84 -0.54
C HIS A 144 13.43 -3.55 0.33
N THR A 145 12.90 -2.35 0.20
CA THR A 145 11.59 -1.95 0.73
C THR A 145 10.93 -1.02 -0.29
N SER A 146 9.60 -1.10 -0.45
CA SER A 146 8.85 -0.17 -1.33
C SER A 146 9.38 -0.10 -2.76
N SER A 147 9.89 -1.17 -3.32
CA SER A 147 10.62 -1.23 -4.61
C SER A 147 11.88 -0.36 -4.68
N ILE A 148 12.44 0.05 -3.54
CA ILE A 148 13.76 0.69 -3.44
C ILE A 148 14.77 -0.40 -3.11
N PHE A 149 15.63 -0.71 -4.07
CA PHE A 149 16.64 -1.77 -3.95
C PHE A 149 17.96 -1.21 -3.43
N PRO A 150 18.81 -2.05 -2.79
CA PRO A 150 20.15 -1.65 -2.42
C PRO A 150 20.93 -1.07 -3.63
N GLY A 151 21.55 0.08 -3.45
CA GLY A 151 22.22 0.84 -4.52
C GLY A 151 21.32 1.84 -5.24
N GLN A 152 20.04 1.96 -4.87
CA GLN A 152 19.10 2.93 -5.42
C GLN A 152 18.72 4.03 -4.41
N GLU A 153 19.56 4.27 -3.41
CA GLU A 153 19.33 5.25 -2.34
C GLU A 153 19.14 6.69 -2.88
N TYR A 154 19.57 6.95 -4.12
CA TYR A 154 19.32 8.22 -4.82
C TYR A 154 17.82 8.52 -4.97
N LEU A 155 16.96 7.50 -4.99
CA LEU A 155 15.51 7.66 -5.03
C LEU A 155 14.98 8.35 -3.77
N LEU A 156 15.62 8.15 -2.61
CA LEU A 156 15.25 8.79 -1.35
C LEU A 156 15.47 10.32 -1.35
N SER A 157 16.17 10.84 -2.36
CA SER A 157 16.40 12.27 -2.54
C SER A 157 15.41 12.93 -3.50
N SER A 158 14.39 12.19 -3.97
CA SER A 158 13.37 12.72 -4.87
C SER A 158 12.51 13.77 -4.17
N PHE A 159 12.14 14.83 -4.92
CA PHE A 159 11.13 15.81 -4.48
C PHE A 159 9.70 15.36 -4.78
N HIS A 160 9.53 14.22 -5.44
CA HIS A 160 8.22 13.65 -5.77
C HIS A 160 7.93 12.47 -4.86
N PRO A 161 6.69 12.33 -4.36
CA PRO A 161 6.30 11.18 -3.51
C PRO A 161 6.46 9.83 -4.21
N TYR A 162 6.40 9.79 -5.54
CA TYR A 162 6.54 8.57 -6.32
C TYR A 162 7.53 8.75 -7.47
N ALA A 163 8.35 7.72 -7.68
CA ALA A 163 9.34 7.66 -8.74
C ALA A 163 9.37 6.26 -9.38
N VAL A 164 10.02 6.14 -10.53
CA VAL A 164 10.22 4.86 -11.20
C VAL A 164 11.47 4.21 -10.63
N SER A 165 11.33 2.95 -10.19
CA SER A 165 12.44 2.09 -9.82
C SER A 165 12.70 1.08 -10.95
N TYR A 166 13.94 1.02 -11.43
CA TYR A 166 14.34 0.08 -12.49
C TYR A 166 15.05 -1.11 -11.86
N THR A 167 14.47 -2.31 -12.01
CA THR A 167 15.06 -3.54 -11.50
C THR A 167 15.82 -4.26 -12.60
N HIS A 168 17.13 -4.47 -12.43
CA HIS A 168 17.96 -5.18 -13.40
C HIS A 168 17.74 -6.70 -13.43
N LEU A 169 17.03 -7.26 -12.45
CA LEU A 169 16.89 -8.69 -12.27
C LEU A 169 15.54 -9.27 -12.66
N ARG A 170 14.55 -8.43 -12.91
CA ARG A 170 13.24 -8.83 -13.45
C ARG A 170 12.80 -7.79 -14.47
N ALA A 171 12.27 -8.24 -15.60
CA ALA A 171 11.84 -7.39 -16.72
C ALA A 171 10.62 -6.48 -16.39
N HIS A 172 10.39 -6.16 -15.13
CA HIS A 172 9.25 -5.38 -14.67
C HIS A 172 9.74 -4.11 -13.96
N GLU A 173 9.28 -2.98 -14.46
CA GLU A 173 9.41 -1.68 -13.79
C GLU A 173 8.40 -1.62 -12.65
N THR A 174 8.77 -0.96 -11.57
CA THR A 174 7.87 -0.75 -10.42
C THR A 174 7.80 0.73 -10.06
N LEU A 175 6.65 1.18 -9.56
CA LEU A 175 6.45 2.52 -9.03
C LEU A 175 6.60 2.47 -7.51
N ALA A 176 7.51 3.27 -6.98
CA ALA A 176 7.81 3.28 -5.55
C ALA A 176 7.38 4.59 -4.87
N ASN A 177 6.94 4.47 -3.63
CA ASN A 177 6.74 5.61 -2.73
C ASN A 177 8.08 5.97 -2.06
N LEU A 178 8.39 7.24 -1.97
CA LEU A 178 9.62 7.80 -1.41
C LEU A 178 9.36 8.55 -0.11
#